data_a18dc1161828f6eb54b88b6297da954d
#
_entry.id   a18dc1161828f6eb54b88b6297da954d
#
_cell.length_a   1.000
_cell.length_b   1.000
_cell.length_c   1.000
_cell.angle_alpha   90.00
_cell.angle_beta   90.00
_cell.angle_gamma   90.00
#
_symmetry.space_group_name_H-M   'P 1'
#
loop_
_entity.id
_entity.type
_entity.pdbx_description
1 polymer ?
#
loop_
_entity_poly.entity_id
_entity_poly.type
_entity_poly.pdbx_seq_one_letter_code
_entity_poly.pdbx_strand_id
1 'polypeptide(L)'
;MSATGLELLINLGNTIAMKFKILAIISIFTLLTVGCTTGVNSDQPVNEAQPITRTNTQPGSFVAGEYPTQGTVKVLTENGKRYLEFNGNFKTSKGPDLFVILYRDDTVPTSGIQEKDYLKISRLQKTSGNQRYAIPNDVKLGDYQSVAIWCRQFNTTFGYASLAR
;
A
#
# COMPACT_ATOMS: atom_id res chain seq x y z
N MET A 1 -54.53 18.34 21.40
CA MET A 1 -55.23 17.06 21.13
C MET A 1 -54.19 16.14 20.54
N SER A 2 -53.69 15.32 21.39
CA SER A 2 -53.77 13.85 21.49
C SER A 2 -52.77 13.22 20.54
N ALA A 3 -51.75 12.67 21.04
CA ALA A 3 -51.51 11.42 21.77
C ALA A 3 -51.05 10.31 20.84
N THR A 4 -49.90 9.81 21.18
CA THR A 4 -49.55 8.45 21.61
C THR A 4 -49.25 7.44 20.50
N GLY A 5 -48.11 6.79 20.72
CA GLY A 5 -47.75 5.54 20.08
C GLY A 5 -46.27 5.24 20.20
N LEU A 6 -45.83 5.05 21.36
CA LEU A 6 -44.95 4.12 22.05
C LEU A 6 -45.13 2.70 21.52
N GLU A 7 -44.20 2.15 20.81
CA GLU A 7 -43.99 0.70 20.74
C GLU A 7 -42.50 0.37 20.74
N LEU A 8 -42.10 0.02 21.92
CA LEU A 8 -40.93 -0.69 22.36
C LEU A 8 -41.06 -2.15 21.92
N LEU A 9 -40.22 -2.63 21.03
CA LEU A 9 -40.00 -4.07 20.86
C LEU A 9 -38.53 -4.41 20.98
N ILE A 10 -38.23 -4.74 22.21
CA ILE A 10 -37.13 -5.53 22.68
C ILE A 10 -37.15 -6.88 21.92
N ASN A 11 -36.14 -7.16 21.13
CA ASN A 11 -35.89 -8.53 20.72
C ASN A 11 -34.62 -9.03 21.41
N LEU A 12 -34.87 -9.73 22.50
CA LEU A 12 -33.96 -10.49 23.30
C LEU A 12 -33.68 -11.83 22.59
N GLY A 13 -32.45 -12.21 22.48
CA GLY A 13 -32.11 -13.62 22.45
C GLY A 13 -31.53 -14.17 21.16
N ASN A 14 -30.22 -14.31 21.15
CA ASN A 14 -29.71 -15.66 20.97
C ASN A 14 -28.21 -15.74 21.33
N THR A 15 -27.96 -16.04 22.57
CA THR A 15 -26.65 -16.45 23.08
C THR A 15 -26.48 -17.93 22.74
N ILE A 16 -25.79 -18.25 21.66
CA ILE A 16 -25.36 -19.64 21.40
C ILE A 16 -23.99 -19.83 22.03
N ALA A 17 -24.03 -20.31 23.25
CA ALA A 17 -22.85 -20.84 23.96
C ALA A 17 -22.47 -22.21 23.32
N MET A 18 -21.47 -22.24 22.50
CA MET A 18 -20.90 -23.49 21.98
C MET A 18 -19.86 -23.99 22.98
N LYS A 19 -20.30 -24.94 23.83
CA LYS A 19 -19.44 -25.71 24.71
C LYS A 19 -18.62 -26.71 23.87
N PHE A 20 -17.37 -26.45 23.65
CA PHE A 20 -16.44 -27.48 23.13
C PHE A 20 -15.93 -28.33 24.26
N LYS A 21 -16.33 -29.59 24.27
CA LYS A 21 -15.80 -30.64 25.13
C LYS A 21 -14.38 -31.00 24.70
N ILE A 22 -13.46 -30.84 25.59
CA ILE A 22 -12.08 -31.32 25.48
C ILE A 22 -12.13 -32.85 25.62
N LEU A 23 -11.74 -33.58 24.58
CA LEU A 23 -11.40 -35.01 24.69
C LEU A 23 -9.87 -35.10 24.55
N ALA A 24 -9.27 -35.39 25.70
CA ALA A 24 -7.87 -35.80 25.77
C ALA A 24 -7.75 -37.24 25.27
N ILE A 25 -6.94 -37.47 24.26
CA ILE A 25 -6.48 -38.82 23.90
C ILE A 25 -4.96 -38.82 23.97
N ILE A 26 -4.47 -39.44 25.03
CA ILE A 26 -3.07 -39.78 25.24
C ILE A 26 -2.84 -41.07 24.44
N SER A 27 -1.95 -41.06 23.47
CA SER A 27 -1.39 -42.25 22.85
C SER A 27 0.13 -42.14 22.84
N ILE A 28 0.71 -42.84 23.77
CA ILE A 28 2.14 -43.13 23.87
C ILE A 28 2.41 -44.21 22.81
N PHE A 29 3.25 -43.94 21.84
CA PHE A 29 3.83 -44.96 20.99
C PHE A 29 5.34 -44.74 20.88
N THR A 30 6.07 -45.45 21.73
CA THR A 30 7.51 -45.62 21.65
C THR A 30 7.83 -46.70 20.60
N LEU A 31 8.60 -46.35 19.57
CA LEU A 31 9.35 -47.33 18.81
C LEU A 31 10.72 -46.76 18.44
N LEU A 32 11.74 -47.29 19.10
CA LEU A 32 13.12 -47.16 18.68
C LEU A 32 13.32 -48.02 17.41
N THR A 33 13.81 -47.39 16.35
CA THR A 33 14.55 -48.12 15.30
C THR A 33 15.82 -47.34 14.96
N VAL A 34 16.93 -47.91 15.41
CA VAL A 34 18.27 -47.63 14.92
C VAL A 34 18.38 -48.17 13.51
N GLY A 35 18.65 -47.35 12.54
CA GLY A 35 18.95 -47.72 11.16
C GLY A 35 20.04 -46.82 10.60
N CYS A 36 21.29 -47.26 10.72
CA CYS A 36 22.39 -46.72 9.90
C CYS A 36 22.20 -47.17 8.46
N THR A 37 22.13 -46.23 7.52
CA THR A 37 22.50 -46.50 6.11
C THR A 37 23.15 -45.25 5.51
N THR A 38 24.42 -45.39 5.29
CA THR A 38 25.30 -44.92 4.22
C THR A 38 24.77 -43.87 3.24
N GLY A 39 25.60 -42.88 3.08
CA GLY A 39 25.59 -41.71 2.26
C GLY A 39 25.04 -41.81 0.84
N VAL A 40 24.38 -40.75 0.46
CA VAL A 40 24.37 -40.23 -0.91
C VAL A 40 24.63 -38.76 -0.82
N ASN A 41 25.80 -38.36 -1.22
CA ASN A 41 26.14 -36.97 -1.55
C ASN A 41 25.27 -36.58 -2.75
N SER A 42 24.29 -35.76 -2.49
CA SER A 42 23.66 -34.95 -3.53
C SER A 42 24.05 -33.50 -3.26
N ASP A 43 25.21 -33.14 -3.75
CA ASP A 43 25.59 -31.76 -3.98
C ASP A 43 24.64 -31.18 -5.04
N GLN A 44 23.47 -30.73 -4.62
CA GLN A 44 22.73 -29.70 -5.36
C GLN A 44 22.98 -28.38 -4.61
N PRO A 45 23.51 -27.37 -5.29
CA PRO A 45 23.50 -26.05 -4.73
C PRO A 45 22.02 -25.62 -4.64
N VAL A 46 21.48 -25.69 -3.42
CA VAL A 46 20.23 -24.98 -3.09
C VAL A 46 20.55 -23.53 -3.34
N ASN A 47 20.02 -23.03 -4.45
CA ASN A 47 20.05 -21.60 -4.73
C ASN A 47 19.18 -20.96 -3.65
N GLU A 48 19.85 -20.60 -2.55
CA GLU A 48 19.25 -19.91 -1.41
C GLU A 48 18.76 -18.56 -1.93
N ALA A 49 17.46 -18.51 -2.25
CA ALA A 49 16.81 -17.27 -2.62
C ALA A 49 17.00 -16.32 -1.45
N GLN A 50 17.89 -15.37 -1.60
CA GLN A 50 18.13 -14.35 -0.58
C GLN A 50 16.79 -13.73 -0.18
N PRO A 51 16.48 -13.61 1.11
CA PRO A 51 15.22 -13.05 1.56
C PRO A 51 15.09 -11.62 1.02
N ILE A 52 14.08 -11.39 0.17
CA ILE A 52 13.78 -10.08 -0.37
C ILE A 52 13.35 -9.19 0.79
N THR A 53 14.21 -8.27 1.21
CA THR A 53 13.87 -7.30 2.24
C THR A 53 12.92 -6.28 1.65
N ARG A 54 11.66 -6.28 2.13
CA ARG A 54 10.63 -5.32 1.74
C ARG A 54 10.17 -4.53 2.93
N THR A 55 10.21 -3.21 2.82
CA THR A 55 9.65 -2.27 3.81
C THR A 55 8.66 -1.35 3.12
N ASN A 56 7.48 -1.21 3.70
CA ASN A 56 6.42 -0.34 3.19
C ASN A 56 6.13 0.77 4.19
N THR A 57 5.85 1.97 3.70
CA THR A 57 5.22 3.02 4.50
C THR A 57 3.70 2.83 4.55
N GLN A 58 3.03 3.54 5.45
CA GLN A 58 1.57 3.64 5.44
C GLN A 58 1.12 4.29 4.11
N PRO A 59 0.05 3.78 3.49
CA PRO A 59 -0.46 4.37 2.26
C PRO A 59 -1.10 5.74 2.50
N GLY A 60 -0.73 6.72 1.67
CA GLY A 60 -1.44 7.99 1.55
C GLY A 60 -2.58 7.86 0.55
N SER A 61 -3.74 8.45 0.86
CA SER A 61 -4.89 8.49 -0.05
C SER A 61 -4.81 9.70 -0.97
N PHE A 62 -5.05 9.48 -2.26
CA PHE A 62 -5.17 10.58 -3.20
C PHE A 62 -6.44 11.39 -2.94
N VAL A 63 -6.27 12.71 -2.91
CA VAL A 63 -7.33 13.71 -2.92
C VAL A 63 -7.34 14.42 -4.27
N ALA A 64 -8.52 14.88 -4.67
CA ALA A 64 -8.65 15.66 -5.90
C ALA A 64 -7.91 16.99 -5.77
N GLY A 65 -7.22 17.38 -6.84
CA GLY A 65 -6.82 18.76 -7.10
C GLY A 65 -7.84 19.42 -8.03
N GLU A 66 -7.41 19.81 -9.22
CA GLU A 66 -8.32 20.32 -10.24
C GLU A 66 -9.24 19.25 -10.82
N TYR A 67 -8.80 17.99 -10.81
CA TYR A 67 -9.52 16.87 -11.41
C TYR A 67 -9.73 15.72 -10.42
N PRO A 68 -10.81 14.95 -10.57
CA PRO A 68 -11.05 13.76 -9.74
C PRO A 68 -9.84 12.82 -9.79
N THR A 69 -9.27 12.55 -8.62
CA THR A 69 -8.16 11.61 -8.45
C THR A 69 -8.43 10.79 -7.20
N GLN A 70 -8.24 9.49 -7.27
CA GLN A 70 -8.50 8.54 -6.18
C GLN A 70 -7.48 7.41 -6.14
N GLY A 71 -7.55 6.57 -5.10
CA GLY A 71 -6.61 5.48 -4.85
C GLY A 71 -5.63 5.82 -3.76
N THR A 72 -4.58 5.02 -3.64
CA THR A 72 -3.54 5.23 -2.64
C THR A 72 -2.14 5.08 -3.23
N VAL A 73 -1.18 5.72 -2.59
CA VAL A 73 0.25 5.59 -2.87
C VAL A 73 1.00 5.27 -1.59
N LYS A 74 2.03 4.45 -1.70
CA LYS A 74 2.99 4.20 -0.62
C LYS A 74 4.42 4.21 -1.16
N VAL A 75 5.37 4.42 -0.27
CA VAL A 75 6.78 4.17 -0.57
C VAL A 75 7.10 2.71 -0.25
N LEU A 76 7.60 2.00 -1.22
CA LEU A 76 8.10 0.63 -1.08
C LEU A 76 9.61 0.67 -1.20
N THR A 77 10.30 0.04 -0.25
CA THR A 77 11.73 -0.26 -0.38
C THR A 77 11.91 -1.75 -0.62
N GLU A 78 12.58 -2.09 -1.71
CA GLU A 78 12.82 -3.47 -2.12
C GLU A 78 14.28 -3.60 -2.58
N ASN A 79 15.06 -4.45 -1.92
CA ASN A 79 16.49 -4.64 -2.22
C ASN A 79 17.29 -3.32 -2.28
N GLY A 80 17.02 -2.41 -1.34
CA GLY A 80 17.68 -1.10 -1.25
C GLY A 80 17.22 -0.06 -2.28
N LYS A 81 16.31 -0.41 -3.18
CA LYS A 81 15.70 0.50 -4.14
C LYS A 81 14.33 0.98 -3.65
N ARG A 82 14.03 2.25 -3.88
CA ARG A 82 12.76 2.86 -3.45
C ARG A 82 11.84 3.12 -4.62
N TYR A 83 10.55 2.94 -4.37
CA TYR A 83 9.51 3.10 -5.38
C TYR A 83 8.31 3.82 -4.77
N LEU A 84 7.62 4.62 -5.59
CA LEU A 84 6.22 4.98 -5.36
C LEU A 84 5.36 3.87 -5.97
N GLU A 85 4.48 3.27 -5.19
CA GLU A 85 3.57 2.23 -5.64
C GLU A 85 2.13 2.70 -5.49
N PHE A 86 1.42 2.81 -6.61
CA PHE A 86 -0.01 3.13 -6.67
C PHE A 86 -0.82 1.84 -6.67
N ASN A 87 -1.91 1.82 -5.94
CA ASN A 87 -2.77 0.65 -5.84
C ASN A 87 -3.72 0.47 -7.04
N GLY A 88 -4.42 -0.67 -7.10
CA GLY A 88 -5.36 -0.99 -8.18
C GLY A 88 -6.54 -0.03 -8.31
N ASN A 89 -6.89 0.67 -7.22
CA ASN A 89 -7.98 1.65 -7.20
C ASN A 89 -7.54 3.04 -7.67
N PHE A 90 -6.24 3.22 -7.99
CA PHE A 90 -5.78 4.49 -8.54
C PHE A 90 -6.53 4.84 -9.81
N LYS A 91 -7.01 6.06 -9.90
CA LYS A 91 -7.66 6.61 -11.08
C LYS A 91 -7.55 8.13 -11.08
N THR A 92 -7.24 8.70 -12.24
CA THR A 92 -7.22 10.14 -12.49
C THR A 92 -7.77 10.46 -13.87
N SER A 93 -8.02 11.71 -14.17
CA SER A 93 -8.44 12.17 -15.50
C SER A 93 -7.29 12.07 -16.52
N LYS A 94 -7.63 12.02 -17.80
CA LYS A 94 -6.66 12.11 -18.89
C LYS A 94 -6.16 13.55 -19.01
N GLY A 95 -4.89 13.69 -19.33
CA GLY A 95 -4.25 14.98 -19.60
C GLY A 95 -3.12 14.82 -20.60
N PRO A 96 -2.70 15.90 -21.28
CA PRO A 96 -1.74 15.83 -22.39
C PRO A 96 -0.30 15.52 -21.96
N ASP A 97 0.09 15.93 -20.73
CA ASP A 97 1.47 15.86 -20.28
C ASP A 97 1.55 15.64 -18.76
N LEU A 98 1.07 14.47 -18.31
CA LEU A 98 0.98 14.12 -16.91
C LEU A 98 2.28 13.53 -16.35
N PHE A 99 2.69 14.03 -15.20
CA PHE A 99 3.85 13.55 -14.45
C PHE A 99 3.47 13.16 -13.03
N VAL A 100 4.24 12.22 -12.49
CA VAL A 100 4.33 11.95 -11.06
C VAL A 100 5.46 12.80 -10.51
N ILE A 101 5.16 13.62 -9.51
CA ILE A 101 6.12 14.50 -8.84
C ILE A 101 6.11 14.25 -7.33
N LEU A 102 7.24 14.45 -6.68
CA LEU A 102 7.32 14.64 -5.23
C LEU A 102 7.23 16.14 -4.94
N TYR A 103 6.44 16.52 -3.95
CA TYR A 103 6.24 17.92 -3.58
C TYR A 103 6.65 18.17 -2.14
N ARG A 104 7.22 19.37 -1.86
CA ARG A 104 7.83 19.64 -0.55
C ARG A 104 6.84 19.75 0.58
N ASP A 105 5.64 20.26 0.33
CA ASP A 105 4.60 20.45 1.34
C ASP A 105 3.55 19.34 1.31
N ASP A 106 2.77 19.20 2.37
CA ASP A 106 1.67 18.26 2.50
C ASP A 106 0.54 18.53 1.49
N THR A 107 0.27 19.82 1.26
CA THR A 107 -0.78 20.27 0.37
C THR A 107 -0.16 20.85 -0.89
N VAL A 108 -0.61 20.34 -2.03
CA VAL A 108 -0.14 20.78 -3.34
C VAL A 108 -1.14 21.78 -3.94
N PRO A 109 -0.71 22.99 -4.31
CA PRO A 109 -1.58 23.94 -5.00
C PRO A 109 -2.17 23.35 -6.28
N THR A 110 -3.41 23.71 -6.60
CA THR A 110 -4.09 23.21 -7.82
C THR A 110 -3.41 23.72 -9.09
N SER A 111 -2.71 24.85 -9.02
CA SER A 111 -1.98 25.42 -10.16
C SER A 111 -0.80 26.27 -9.71
N GLY A 112 0.09 26.60 -10.65
CA GLY A 112 1.15 27.59 -10.43
C GLY A 112 2.30 27.09 -9.55
N ILE A 113 2.53 25.78 -9.43
CA ILE A 113 3.67 25.23 -8.69
C ILE A 113 5.00 25.63 -9.34
N GLN A 114 6.03 25.84 -8.53
CA GLN A 114 7.35 26.29 -8.99
C GLN A 114 8.35 25.13 -8.97
N GLU A 115 9.34 25.16 -9.87
CA GLU A 115 10.34 24.07 -9.99
C GLU A 115 11.12 23.80 -8.70
N LYS A 116 11.32 24.82 -7.84
CA LYS A 116 12.01 24.66 -6.56
C LYS A 116 11.21 23.84 -5.53
N ASP A 117 9.90 23.71 -5.72
CA ASP A 117 8.98 23.12 -4.75
C ASP A 117 8.72 21.62 -5.04
N TYR A 118 9.16 21.11 -6.19
CA TYR A 118 8.92 19.72 -6.55
C TYR A 118 10.13 19.02 -7.19
N LEU A 119 10.09 17.72 -7.16
CA LEU A 119 10.97 16.85 -7.95
C LEU A 119 10.14 16.00 -8.91
N LYS A 120 10.43 16.10 -10.19
CA LYS A 120 9.80 15.28 -11.21
C LYS A 120 10.38 13.86 -11.20
N ILE A 121 9.53 12.87 -10.96
CA ILE A 121 9.92 11.46 -10.90
C ILE A 121 9.83 10.83 -12.29
N SER A 122 8.65 10.86 -12.92
CA SER A 122 8.42 10.21 -14.22
C SER A 122 7.14 10.73 -14.88
N ARG A 123 6.98 10.45 -16.16
CA ARG A 123 5.67 10.55 -16.81
C ARG A 123 4.71 9.54 -16.18
N LEU A 124 3.44 9.94 -16.04
CA LEU A 124 2.38 9.02 -15.62
C LEU A 124 2.22 7.91 -16.67
N GLN A 125 2.37 6.66 -16.27
CA GLN A 125 2.31 5.51 -17.19
C GLN A 125 0.87 5.22 -17.64
N LYS A 126 -0.08 5.28 -16.68
CA LYS A 126 -1.50 4.99 -16.90
C LYS A 126 -2.35 5.92 -16.04
N THR A 127 -3.55 6.21 -16.50
CA THR A 127 -4.53 7.01 -15.72
C THR A 127 -5.31 6.16 -14.71
N SER A 128 -5.07 4.84 -14.64
CA SER A 128 -5.72 3.96 -13.67
C SER A 128 -4.92 2.69 -13.42
N GLY A 129 -5.18 2.06 -12.25
CA GLY A 129 -4.65 0.76 -11.86
C GLY A 129 -3.26 0.79 -11.24
N ASN A 130 -2.76 -0.40 -10.90
CA ASN A 130 -1.45 -0.55 -10.29
C ASN A 130 -0.34 -0.03 -11.20
N GLN A 131 0.56 0.75 -10.61
CA GLN A 131 1.77 1.22 -11.29
C GLN A 131 2.84 1.58 -10.28
N ARG A 132 4.10 1.53 -10.71
CA ARG A 132 5.26 1.72 -9.84
C ARG A 132 6.26 2.65 -10.51
N TYR A 133 6.84 3.54 -9.73
CA TYR A 133 7.83 4.52 -10.18
C TYR A 133 9.06 4.44 -9.31
N ALA A 134 10.23 4.21 -9.90
CA ALA A 134 11.49 4.22 -9.17
C ALA A 134 11.82 5.64 -8.69
N ILE A 135 12.20 5.75 -7.42
CA ILE A 135 12.74 6.98 -6.84
C ILE A 135 14.26 6.88 -6.90
N PRO A 136 14.95 7.86 -7.51
CA PRO A 136 16.42 7.85 -7.55
C PRO A 136 17.02 7.77 -6.14
N ASN A 137 18.16 7.07 -6.00
CA ASN A 137 18.74 6.79 -4.69
C ASN A 137 19.28 8.04 -3.99
N ASP A 138 19.68 9.05 -4.73
CA ASP A 138 20.18 10.35 -4.27
C ASP A 138 19.07 11.26 -3.73
N VAL A 139 17.79 10.95 -3.98
CA VAL A 139 16.65 11.73 -3.49
C VAL A 139 16.50 11.58 -1.98
N LYS A 140 16.52 12.69 -1.26
CA LYS A 140 16.20 12.74 0.17
C LYS A 140 14.68 12.82 0.32
N LEU A 141 14.02 11.67 0.51
CA LEU A 141 12.55 11.63 0.65
C LEU A 141 12.02 12.47 1.81
N GLY A 142 12.80 12.67 2.85
CA GLY A 142 12.42 13.54 3.97
C GLY A 142 12.20 15.01 3.60
N ASP A 143 12.70 15.44 2.42
CA ASP A 143 12.49 16.80 1.92
C ASP A 143 11.12 16.98 1.25
N TYR A 144 10.34 15.91 1.09
CA TYR A 144 9.06 15.90 0.38
C TYR A 144 7.98 15.32 1.27
N GLN A 145 6.81 15.95 1.29
CA GLN A 145 5.70 15.56 2.15
C GLN A 145 4.54 14.95 1.38
N SER A 146 4.49 15.16 0.07
CA SER A 146 3.43 14.61 -0.77
C SER A 146 3.93 14.15 -2.14
N VAL A 147 3.07 13.39 -2.81
CA VAL A 147 3.20 13.02 -4.22
C VAL A 147 2.01 13.56 -4.98
N ALA A 148 2.22 14.08 -6.19
CA ALA A 148 1.13 14.61 -7.00
C ALA A 148 1.17 14.07 -8.44
N ILE A 149 -0.02 14.07 -9.04
CA ILE A 149 -0.23 13.96 -10.47
C ILE A 149 -0.37 15.36 -11.01
N TRP A 150 0.57 15.75 -11.84
CA TRP A 150 0.71 17.12 -12.30
C TRP A 150 0.81 17.19 -13.82
N CYS A 151 0.05 18.09 -14.41
CA CYS A 151 0.13 18.39 -15.83
C CYS A 151 1.13 19.51 -16.07
N ARG A 152 2.27 19.18 -16.67
CA ARG A 152 3.33 20.17 -16.95
C ARG A 152 2.86 21.26 -17.92
N GLN A 153 2.10 20.88 -18.96
CA GLN A 153 1.68 21.82 -19.99
C GLN A 153 0.82 22.95 -19.47
N PHE A 154 -0.04 22.67 -18.47
CA PHE A 154 -0.95 23.64 -17.90
C PHE A 154 -0.54 24.11 -16.50
N ASN A 155 0.57 23.59 -15.98
CA ASN A 155 1.00 23.78 -14.60
C ASN A 155 -0.14 23.55 -13.61
N THR A 156 -0.85 22.44 -13.74
CA THR A 156 -2.07 22.12 -12.99
C THR A 156 -1.92 20.78 -12.27
N THR A 157 -2.25 20.76 -10.97
CA THR A 157 -2.27 19.56 -10.14
C THR A 157 -3.60 18.84 -10.29
N PHE A 158 -3.58 17.62 -10.79
CA PHE A 158 -4.77 16.77 -10.97
C PHE A 158 -5.26 16.19 -9.65
N GLY A 159 -4.33 15.75 -8.82
CA GLY A 159 -4.57 15.27 -7.48
C GLY A 159 -3.25 14.96 -6.78
N TYR A 160 -3.29 14.81 -5.46
CA TYR A 160 -2.10 14.55 -4.65
C TYR A 160 -2.43 13.67 -3.45
N ALA A 161 -1.40 13.13 -2.82
CA ALA A 161 -1.51 12.33 -1.60
C ALA A 161 -0.33 12.63 -0.67
N SER A 162 -0.58 12.76 0.63
CA SER A 162 0.48 12.88 1.61
C SER A 162 1.28 11.59 1.70
N LEU A 163 2.59 11.70 1.84
CA LEU A 163 3.48 10.57 2.07
C LEU A 163 3.62 10.35 3.58
N ALA A 164 3.20 9.18 4.05
CA ALA A 164 3.43 8.80 5.44
C ALA A 164 4.93 8.63 5.72
N ARG A 165 5.36 9.11 6.87
CA ARG A 165 6.73 9.02 7.40
C ARG A 165 6.87 7.84 8.33
#